data_be16a59d096345aaa0b2ca83a04a7df5
#
_entry.id   be16a59d096345aaa0b2ca83a04a7df5
#
_cell.length_a   1.000
_cell.length_b   1.000
_cell.length_c   1.000
_cell.angle_alpha   90.00
_cell.angle_beta   90.00
_cell.angle_gamma   90.00
#
_symmetry.space_group_name_H-M   'P 1'
#
loop_
_entity.id
_entity.type
_entity.pdbx_description
1 polymer ?
#
loop_
_entity_poly.entity_id
_entity_poly.type
_entity_poly.pdbx_seq_one_letter_code
_entity_poly.pdbx_strand_id
1 'polypeptide(L)'
;LVVGAGPGGYVAGIRAAQLGLETIVIEGDKAGGTCLIRGCIPSKAIIHAAERFESLQQHASEGGHMGMSVSGEPEVDMGALVSWKDSIVKRLNKGVESLLKASGAELVKGWATFSGPKSCTVESSDGPINIESENVILATGSSHIDLPFMPCDEEFILSSTGALDLKKLPKRVAIVGGGYIGLELGCALAKLGTEVTVVEGLDSILAIMDKEIRRPLELWLKNHGVVVHTNALARSAQIK
;
A
#
# COMPACT_ATOMS: atom_id res chain seq x y z
N LEU A 1 22.87 13.25 -6.43
CA LEU A 1 22.13 12.11 -6.97
C LEU A 1 21.23 11.51 -5.90
N VAL A 2 19.98 11.23 -6.23
CA VAL A 2 19.03 10.52 -5.37
C VAL A 2 18.55 9.28 -6.10
N VAL A 3 18.64 8.10 -5.48
CA VAL A 3 18.20 6.84 -6.08
C VAL A 3 16.94 6.36 -5.39
N GLY A 4 15.85 6.33 -6.15
CA GLY A 4 14.48 6.07 -5.73
C GLY A 4 13.68 7.36 -5.53
N ALA A 5 12.49 7.44 -6.13
CA ALA A 5 11.56 8.55 -5.99
C ALA A 5 10.36 8.22 -5.09
N GLY A 6 10.55 7.38 -4.08
CA GLY A 6 9.62 7.18 -2.98
C GLY A 6 9.59 8.39 -2.02
N PRO A 7 8.83 8.34 -0.91
CA PRO A 7 8.69 9.47 0.03
C PRO A 7 10.03 10.03 0.53
N GLY A 8 11.01 9.20 0.80
CA GLY A 8 12.36 9.66 1.16
C GLY A 8 13.08 10.36 0.00
N GLY A 9 12.98 9.78 -1.20
CA GLY A 9 13.74 10.24 -2.36
C GLY A 9 13.18 11.49 -3.00
N TYR A 10 11.87 11.55 -3.32
CA TYR A 10 11.34 12.76 -3.96
C TYR A 10 11.38 13.98 -3.03
N VAL A 11 11.21 13.80 -1.72
CA VAL A 11 11.33 14.88 -0.75
C VAL A 11 12.77 15.40 -0.69
N ALA A 12 13.74 14.47 -0.63
CA ALA A 12 15.17 14.83 -0.64
C ALA A 12 15.56 15.52 -1.95
N GLY A 13 15.10 15.00 -3.10
CA GLY A 13 15.38 15.58 -4.42
C GLY A 13 14.83 16.99 -4.58
N ILE A 14 13.55 17.19 -4.23
CA ILE A 14 12.92 18.52 -4.25
C ILE A 14 13.71 19.49 -3.35
N ARG A 15 14.04 19.06 -2.13
CA ARG A 15 14.72 19.94 -1.19
C ARG A 15 16.15 20.28 -1.63
N ALA A 16 16.89 19.32 -2.16
CA ALA A 16 18.24 19.53 -2.68
C ALA A 16 18.22 20.56 -3.83
N ALA A 17 17.31 20.41 -4.78
CA ALA A 17 17.16 21.35 -5.90
C ALA A 17 16.74 22.76 -5.43
N GLN A 18 15.83 22.87 -4.46
CA GLN A 18 15.45 24.15 -3.85
C GLN A 18 16.62 24.86 -3.14
N LEU A 19 17.60 24.10 -2.66
CA LEU A 19 18.83 24.65 -2.06
C LEU A 19 19.89 25.02 -3.09
N GLY A 20 19.57 24.90 -4.40
CA GLY A 20 20.46 25.27 -5.49
C GLY A 20 21.43 24.17 -5.92
N LEU A 21 21.25 22.94 -5.47
CA LEU A 21 22.07 21.80 -5.91
C LEU A 21 21.55 21.29 -7.26
N GLU A 22 22.45 21.03 -8.20
CA GLU A 22 22.14 20.24 -9.39
C GLU A 22 21.75 18.83 -8.96
N THR A 23 20.48 18.46 -9.21
CA THR A 23 19.88 17.27 -8.61
C THR A 23 19.23 16.37 -9.64
N ILE A 24 19.67 15.12 -9.67
CA ILE A 24 19.06 14.04 -10.45
C ILE A 24 18.41 13.06 -9.48
N VAL A 25 17.16 12.68 -9.77
CA VAL A 25 16.42 11.63 -9.05
C VAL A 25 16.17 10.47 -10.02
N ILE A 26 16.61 9.28 -9.68
CA ILE A 26 16.42 8.08 -10.49
C ILE A 26 15.23 7.28 -9.94
N GLU A 27 14.32 6.82 -10.83
CA GLU A 27 13.18 5.99 -10.43
C GLU A 27 12.93 4.87 -11.44
N GLY A 28 12.95 3.63 -10.93
CA GLY A 28 12.77 2.43 -11.77
C GLY A 28 11.33 2.13 -12.18
N ASP A 29 10.33 2.71 -11.47
CA ASP A 29 8.91 2.46 -11.73
C ASP A 29 8.15 3.80 -11.84
N LYS A 30 7.54 4.25 -10.76
CA LYS A 30 6.72 5.47 -10.72
C LYS A 30 7.12 6.34 -9.54
N ALA A 31 7.25 7.64 -9.78
CA ALA A 31 7.50 8.60 -8.72
C ALA A 31 6.36 8.57 -7.67
N GLY A 32 6.74 8.63 -6.39
CA GLY A 32 5.85 8.44 -5.26
C GLY A 32 6.13 7.16 -4.48
N GLY A 33 6.75 6.17 -5.13
CA GLY A 33 7.20 4.92 -4.51
C GLY A 33 6.08 4.10 -3.88
N THR A 34 6.44 3.15 -3.02
CA THR A 34 5.49 2.21 -2.41
C THR A 34 4.33 2.91 -1.71
N CYS A 35 4.57 3.93 -0.91
CA CYS A 35 3.50 4.60 -0.16
C CYS A 35 2.42 5.20 -1.07
N LEU A 36 2.80 5.91 -2.12
CA LEU A 36 1.85 6.59 -3.01
C LEU A 36 1.21 5.62 -4.01
N ILE A 37 2.01 4.70 -4.58
CA ILE A 37 1.57 3.90 -5.72
C ILE A 37 0.84 2.63 -5.28
N ARG A 38 1.33 1.94 -4.23
CA ARG A 38 0.87 0.60 -3.84
C ARG A 38 0.81 0.37 -2.33
N GLY A 39 0.70 1.42 -1.54
CA GLY A 39 0.68 1.35 -0.08
C GLY A 39 -0.29 2.33 0.56
N CYS A 40 0.24 3.36 1.23
CA CYS A 40 -0.50 4.26 2.10
C CYS A 40 -1.69 4.95 1.41
N ILE A 41 -1.50 5.49 0.22
CA ILE A 41 -2.55 6.24 -0.48
C ILE A 41 -3.68 5.31 -0.96
N PRO A 42 -3.40 4.24 -1.74
CA PRO A 42 -4.46 3.35 -2.17
C PRO A 42 -5.13 2.61 -1.01
N SER A 43 -4.41 2.22 0.06
CA SER A 43 -5.03 1.58 1.22
C SER A 43 -5.99 2.52 1.94
N LYS A 44 -5.63 3.79 2.18
CA LYS A 44 -6.50 4.78 2.81
C LYS A 44 -7.72 5.13 1.95
N ALA A 45 -7.58 5.10 0.63
CA ALA A 45 -8.73 5.24 -0.27
C ALA A 45 -9.73 4.08 -0.08
N ILE A 46 -9.27 2.83 -0.06
CA ILE A 46 -10.12 1.65 0.17
C ILE A 46 -10.73 1.67 1.57
N ILE A 47 -9.94 1.98 2.62
CA ILE A 47 -10.43 2.08 4.00
C ILE A 47 -11.55 3.12 4.09
N HIS A 48 -11.33 4.30 3.49
CA HIS A 48 -12.35 5.36 3.49
C HIS A 48 -13.65 4.92 2.79
N ALA A 49 -13.54 4.24 1.64
CA ALA A 49 -14.70 3.70 0.95
C ALA A 49 -15.41 2.63 1.78
N ALA A 50 -14.66 1.75 2.45
CA ALA A 50 -15.20 0.72 3.32
C ALA A 50 -15.95 1.31 4.54
N GLU A 51 -15.43 2.39 5.13
CA GLU A 51 -16.11 3.12 6.21
C GLU A 51 -17.43 3.75 5.75
N ARG A 52 -17.44 4.30 4.52
CA ARG A 52 -18.67 4.85 3.94
C ARG A 52 -19.70 3.76 3.66
N PHE A 53 -19.25 2.61 3.16
CA PHE A 53 -20.13 1.47 2.91
C PHE A 53 -20.72 0.92 4.21
N GLU A 54 -19.90 0.73 5.26
CA GLU A 54 -20.36 0.31 6.59
C GLU A 54 -21.42 1.30 7.15
N SER A 55 -21.18 2.59 6.99
CA SER A 55 -22.17 3.62 7.38
C SER A 55 -23.47 3.50 6.59
N LEU A 56 -23.41 3.24 5.28
CA LEU A 56 -24.62 3.01 4.47
C LEU A 56 -25.40 1.77 4.94
N GLN A 57 -24.70 0.68 5.27
CA GLN A 57 -25.33 -0.53 5.82
C GLN A 57 -26.05 -0.25 7.15
N GLN A 58 -25.44 0.55 8.05
CA GLN A 58 -26.08 0.97 9.30
C GLN A 58 -27.35 1.79 9.05
N HIS A 59 -27.34 2.69 8.06
CA HIS A 59 -28.51 3.49 7.69
C HIS A 59 -29.61 2.66 6.95
N ALA A 60 -29.22 1.57 6.30
CA ALA A 60 -30.15 0.65 5.65
C ALA A 60 -30.73 -0.40 6.62
N SER A 61 -30.18 -0.56 7.83
CA SER A 61 -30.72 -1.45 8.85
C SER A 61 -32.10 -0.99 9.35
N GLU A 62 -32.86 -1.91 9.92
CA GLU A 62 -34.18 -1.62 10.47
C GLU A 62 -34.11 -0.53 11.55
N GLY A 63 -34.89 0.54 11.38
CA GLY A 63 -34.87 1.74 12.25
C GLY A 63 -33.83 2.79 11.86
N GLY A 64 -32.96 2.53 10.91
CA GLY A 64 -31.92 3.46 10.47
C GLY A 64 -30.86 3.74 11.54
N HIS A 65 -30.07 4.79 11.33
CA HIS A 65 -29.04 5.23 12.28
C HIS A 65 -29.04 6.77 12.40
N MET A 66 -28.94 7.31 13.61
CA MET A 66 -28.94 8.75 13.88
C MET A 66 -30.12 9.51 13.23
N GLY A 67 -31.29 8.89 13.12
CA GLY A 67 -32.47 9.48 12.46
C GLY A 67 -32.40 9.52 10.92
N MET A 68 -31.38 8.91 10.33
CA MET A 68 -31.22 8.78 8.88
C MET A 68 -31.45 7.33 8.46
N SER A 69 -32.11 7.12 7.33
CA SER A 69 -32.34 5.81 6.74
C SER A 69 -32.09 5.83 5.24
N VAL A 70 -31.70 4.69 4.72
CA VAL A 70 -31.53 4.45 3.28
C VAL A 70 -32.46 3.32 2.88
N SER A 71 -33.17 3.48 1.79
CA SER A 71 -34.03 2.42 1.24
C SER A 71 -33.24 1.49 0.34
N GLY A 72 -33.47 0.19 0.48
CA GLY A 72 -32.78 -0.86 -0.29
C GLY A 72 -31.50 -1.34 0.39
N GLU A 73 -30.92 -2.36 -0.19
CA GLU A 73 -29.68 -2.99 0.28
C GLU A 73 -28.48 -2.31 -0.40
N PRO A 74 -27.52 -1.74 0.37
CA PRO A 74 -26.33 -1.16 -0.21
C PRO A 74 -25.46 -2.21 -0.91
N GLU A 75 -24.97 -1.88 -2.07
CA GLU A 75 -24.07 -2.72 -2.85
C GLU A 75 -22.74 -2.01 -3.10
N VAL A 76 -21.66 -2.77 -3.24
CA VAL A 76 -20.33 -2.26 -3.60
C VAL A 76 -19.86 -2.87 -4.92
N ASP A 77 -19.51 -2.01 -5.87
CA ASP A 77 -18.80 -2.39 -7.10
C ASP A 77 -17.29 -2.21 -6.87
N MET A 78 -16.60 -3.32 -6.65
CA MET A 78 -15.14 -3.32 -6.43
C MET A 78 -14.37 -2.82 -7.65
N GLY A 79 -14.84 -3.06 -8.88
CA GLY A 79 -14.20 -2.56 -10.09
C GLY A 79 -14.22 -1.03 -10.17
N ALA A 80 -15.39 -0.44 -9.86
CA ALA A 80 -15.55 1.00 -9.78
C ALA A 80 -14.74 1.61 -8.62
N LEU A 81 -14.73 0.95 -7.45
CA LEU A 81 -13.95 1.38 -6.29
C LEU A 81 -12.44 1.41 -6.59
N VAL A 82 -11.91 0.35 -7.19
CA VAL A 82 -10.49 0.28 -7.59
C VAL A 82 -10.18 1.34 -8.65
N SER A 83 -11.05 1.55 -9.63
CA SER A 83 -10.86 2.62 -10.64
C SER A 83 -10.83 4.02 -10.03
N TRP A 84 -11.68 4.28 -9.02
CA TRP A 84 -11.66 5.52 -8.27
C TRP A 84 -10.36 5.68 -7.47
N LYS A 85 -9.91 4.65 -6.75
CA LYS A 85 -8.62 4.61 -6.04
C LYS A 85 -7.46 4.91 -7.01
N ASP A 86 -7.44 4.27 -8.18
CA ASP A 86 -6.40 4.47 -9.20
C ASP A 86 -6.36 5.91 -9.71
N SER A 87 -7.51 6.57 -9.83
CA SER A 87 -7.59 7.98 -10.21
C SER A 87 -6.88 8.90 -9.21
N ILE A 88 -7.01 8.60 -7.90
CA ILE A 88 -6.32 9.32 -6.82
C ILE A 88 -4.81 9.11 -6.94
N VAL A 89 -4.38 7.86 -7.04
CA VAL A 89 -2.96 7.49 -7.18
C VAL A 89 -2.33 8.18 -8.39
N LYS A 90 -2.98 8.11 -9.55
CA LYS A 90 -2.50 8.74 -10.80
C LYS A 90 -2.37 10.25 -10.66
N ARG A 91 -3.34 10.92 -10.04
CA ARG A 91 -3.30 12.37 -9.81
C ARG A 91 -2.12 12.76 -8.92
N LEU A 92 -1.92 12.03 -7.82
CA LEU A 92 -0.83 12.33 -6.88
C LEU A 92 0.54 11.98 -7.45
N ASN A 93 0.67 10.89 -8.22
CA ASN A 93 1.91 10.57 -8.94
C ASN A 93 2.33 11.72 -9.88
N LYS A 94 1.40 12.22 -10.71
CA LYS A 94 1.66 13.39 -11.55
C LYS A 94 2.02 14.63 -10.73
N GLY A 95 1.43 14.79 -9.55
CA GLY A 95 1.78 15.88 -8.62
C GLY A 95 3.24 15.81 -8.17
N VAL A 96 3.73 14.63 -7.81
CA VAL A 96 5.14 14.43 -7.43
C VAL A 96 6.07 14.72 -8.60
N GLU A 97 5.78 14.21 -9.80
CA GLU A 97 6.56 14.48 -11.01
C GLU A 97 6.61 16.00 -11.32
N SER A 98 5.47 16.69 -11.17
CA SER A 98 5.39 18.14 -11.36
C SER A 98 6.18 18.92 -10.33
N LEU A 99 6.17 18.49 -9.05
CA LEU A 99 6.93 19.12 -7.98
C LEU A 99 8.45 18.96 -8.17
N LEU A 100 8.91 17.77 -8.57
CA LEU A 100 10.32 17.54 -8.92
C LEU A 100 10.74 18.49 -10.03
N LYS A 101 9.99 18.54 -11.12
CA LYS A 101 10.28 19.44 -12.24
C LYS A 101 10.27 20.92 -11.84
N ALA A 102 9.27 21.34 -11.06
CA ALA A 102 9.15 22.73 -10.62
C ALA A 102 10.25 23.15 -9.65
N SER A 103 10.82 22.23 -8.89
CA SER A 103 11.97 22.49 -8.02
C SER A 103 13.32 22.57 -8.76
N GLY A 104 13.36 22.17 -10.04
CA GLY A 104 14.57 22.05 -10.84
C GLY A 104 15.30 20.72 -10.72
N ALA A 105 14.70 19.72 -10.07
CA ALA A 105 15.24 18.35 -10.04
C ALA A 105 14.89 17.62 -11.34
N GLU A 106 15.87 16.95 -11.92
CA GLU A 106 15.68 16.08 -13.08
C GLU A 106 15.23 14.70 -12.63
N LEU A 107 14.16 14.17 -13.21
CA LEU A 107 13.68 12.79 -12.97
C LEU A 107 14.10 11.89 -14.13
N VAL A 108 15.02 10.97 -13.86
CA VAL A 108 15.50 9.96 -14.81
C VAL A 108 14.80 8.63 -14.51
N LYS A 109 14.10 8.09 -15.51
CA LYS A 109 13.43 6.79 -15.41
C LYS A 109 14.40 5.66 -15.78
N GLY A 110 14.57 4.72 -14.87
CA GLY A 110 15.42 3.55 -15.07
C GLY A 110 15.96 2.99 -13.77
N TRP A 111 16.74 1.93 -13.89
CA TRP A 111 17.37 1.23 -12.78
C TRP A 111 18.84 1.59 -12.69
N ALA A 112 19.29 2.04 -11.53
CA ALA A 112 20.66 2.43 -11.28
C ALA A 112 21.51 1.25 -10.84
N THR A 113 22.65 1.07 -11.49
CA THR A 113 23.71 0.15 -11.07
C THR A 113 24.99 0.93 -10.80
N PHE A 114 25.51 0.85 -9.58
CA PHE A 114 26.71 1.56 -9.18
C PHE A 114 27.96 0.82 -9.66
N SER A 115 28.85 1.54 -10.34
CA SER A 115 30.21 1.09 -10.71
C SER A 115 31.27 1.61 -9.74
N GLY A 116 30.92 2.56 -8.86
CA GLY A 116 31.77 3.16 -7.85
C GLY A 116 30.96 4.01 -6.88
N PRO A 117 31.60 4.60 -5.87
CA PRO A 117 30.87 5.34 -4.82
C PRO A 117 30.16 6.61 -5.33
N LYS A 118 30.54 7.13 -6.49
CA LYS A 118 30.03 8.36 -7.07
C LYS A 118 29.58 8.22 -8.51
N SER A 119 29.66 7.03 -9.10
CA SER A 119 29.34 6.76 -10.49
C SER A 119 28.33 5.61 -10.60
N CYS A 120 27.30 5.80 -11.39
CA CYS A 120 26.34 4.75 -11.72
C CYS A 120 25.94 4.81 -13.19
N THR A 121 25.47 3.67 -13.69
CA THR A 121 24.80 3.57 -14.98
C THR A 121 23.32 3.34 -14.73
N VAL A 122 22.47 4.11 -15.41
CA VAL A 122 21.01 3.95 -15.36
C VAL A 122 20.56 3.27 -16.63
N GLU A 123 19.98 2.09 -16.50
CA GLU A 123 19.31 1.39 -17.60
C GLU A 123 17.94 2.04 -17.84
N SER A 124 17.87 2.85 -18.90
CA SER A 124 16.65 3.55 -19.32
C SER A 124 16.07 2.96 -20.60
N SER A 125 14.83 3.30 -20.93
CA SER A 125 14.18 2.90 -22.20
C SER A 125 14.94 3.42 -23.45
N ASP A 126 15.65 4.52 -23.32
CA ASP A 126 16.36 5.19 -24.41
C ASP A 126 17.85 4.80 -24.47
N GLY A 127 18.24 3.84 -23.65
CA GLY A 127 19.60 3.32 -23.51
C GLY A 127 20.27 3.68 -22.19
N PRO A 128 21.50 3.18 -21.96
CA PRO A 128 22.21 3.41 -20.71
C PRO A 128 22.68 4.87 -20.59
N ILE A 129 22.48 5.43 -19.39
CA ILE A 129 22.91 6.78 -19.03
C ILE A 129 23.96 6.67 -17.92
N ASN A 130 25.16 7.20 -18.15
CA ASN A 130 26.20 7.26 -17.13
C ASN A 130 26.08 8.56 -16.34
N ILE A 131 26.03 8.46 -15.02
CA ILE A 131 25.88 9.60 -14.11
C ILE A 131 27.04 9.58 -13.12
N GLU A 132 27.71 10.71 -12.98
CA GLU A 132 28.66 10.99 -11.92
C GLU A 132 28.07 12.02 -10.96
N SER A 133 28.33 11.88 -9.67
CA SER A 133 27.79 12.76 -8.65
C SER A 133 28.73 12.92 -7.47
N GLU A 134 28.75 14.10 -6.88
CA GLU A 134 29.56 14.34 -5.66
C GLU A 134 28.95 13.65 -4.44
N ASN A 135 27.63 13.64 -4.34
CA ASN A 135 26.88 13.07 -3.22
C ASN A 135 25.78 12.15 -3.71
N VAL A 136 25.54 11.07 -2.98
CA VAL A 136 24.51 10.08 -3.29
C VAL A 136 23.59 9.88 -2.09
N ILE A 137 22.28 9.94 -2.32
CA ILE A 137 21.24 9.56 -1.36
C ILE A 137 20.60 8.28 -1.87
N LEU A 138 20.70 7.19 -1.09
CA LEU A 138 20.01 5.93 -1.35
C LEU A 138 18.64 5.96 -0.68
N ALA A 139 17.59 6.01 -1.49
CA ALA A 139 16.19 5.98 -1.07
C ALA A 139 15.41 4.89 -1.82
N THR A 140 16.04 3.72 -1.97
CA THR A 140 15.61 2.61 -2.84
C THR A 140 14.36 1.88 -2.35
N GLY A 141 13.87 2.20 -1.13
CA GLY A 141 12.62 1.67 -0.61
C GLY A 141 12.70 0.21 -0.17
N SER A 142 11.59 -0.51 -0.28
CA SER A 142 11.42 -1.89 0.14
C SER A 142 10.46 -2.64 -0.77
N SER A 143 10.56 -3.95 -0.79
CA SER A 143 9.62 -4.86 -1.44
C SER A 143 8.93 -5.75 -0.40
N HIS A 144 7.82 -6.38 -0.78
CA HIS A 144 7.23 -7.44 0.03
C HIS A 144 8.17 -8.65 0.10
N ILE A 145 7.99 -9.44 1.14
CA ILE A 145 8.75 -10.68 1.32
C ILE A 145 7.88 -11.81 0.77
N ASP A 146 8.39 -12.52 -0.25
CA ASP A 146 7.80 -13.77 -0.68
C ASP A 146 8.20 -14.90 0.25
N LEU A 147 7.20 -15.64 0.72
CA LEU A 147 7.44 -16.83 1.52
C LEU A 147 7.74 -18.00 0.56
N PRO A 148 8.90 -18.67 0.66
CA PRO A 148 9.31 -19.72 -0.30
C PRO A 148 8.28 -20.86 -0.46
N PHE A 149 7.50 -21.14 0.58
CA PHE A 149 6.47 -22.17 0.60
C PHE A 149 5.07 -21.65 0.19
N MET A 150 4.94 -20.34 -0.07
CA MET A 150 3.69 -19.68 -0.42
C MET A 150 3.99 -18.38 -1.20
N PRO A 151 4.60 -18.47 -2.39
CA PRO A 151 4.90 -17.30 -3.21
C PRO A 151 3.61 -16.62 -3.69
N CYS A 152 3.64 -15.30 -3.81
CA CYS A 152 2.50 -14.55 -4.34
C CYS A 152 2.34 -14.83 -5.84
N ASP A 153 1.16 -15.27 -6.26
CA ASP A 153 0.77 -15.45 -7.67
C ASP A 153 -0.11 -14.30 -8.18
N GLU A 154 -0.50 -13.39 -7.29
CA GLU A 154 -1.37 -12.24 -7.53
C GLU A 154 -2.76 -12.62 -8.07
N GLU A 155 -3.17 -13.87 -7.93
CA GLU A 155 -4.48 -14.41 -8.29
C GLU A 155 -5.19 -15.00 -7.06
N PHE A 156 -4.58 -15.97 -6.39
CA PHE A 156 -5.09 -16.62 -5.17
C PHE A 156 -4.29 -16.26 -3.94
N ILE A 157 -2.98 -16.11 -4.09
CA ILE A 157 -2.05 -15.69 -3.05
C ILE A 157 -1.56 -14.30 -3.41
N LEU A 158 -2.16 -13.32 -2.74
CA LEU A 158 -1.95 -11.92 -3.04
C LEU A 158 -0.90 -11.30 -2.12
N SER A 159 -0.04 -10.48 -2.70
CA SER A 159 0.68 -9.48 -1.91
C SER A 159 -0.28 -8.35 -1.48
N SER A 160 0.22 -7.41 -0.66
CA SER A 160 -0.54 -6.20 -0.36
C SER A 160 -0.88 -5.39 -1.61
N THR A 161 -0.05 -5.47 -2.66
CA THR A 161 -0.29 -4.80 -3.94
C THR A 161 -1.47 -5.44 -4.66
N GLY A 162 -1.50 -6.77 -4.81
CA GLY A 162 -2.62 -7.47 -5.44
C GLY A 162 -3.92 -7.31 -4.66
N ALA A 163 -3.85 -7.29 -3.32
CA ALA A 163 -5.02 -7.06 -2.47
C ALA A 163 -5.66 -5.67 -2.69
N LEU A 164 -4.86 -4.64 -3.03
CA LEU A 164 -5.34 -3.30 -3.37
C LEU A 164 -6.01 -3.22 -4.75
N ASP A 165 -5.83 -4.24 -5.58
CA ASP A 165 -6.33 -4.29 -6.97
C ASP A 165 -7.45 -5.32 -7.18
N LEU A 166 -8.02 -5.87 -6.10
CA LEU A 166 -9.13 -6.81 -6.14
C LEU A 166 -10.34 -6.22 -6.89
N LYS A 167 -10.65 -6.80 -8.03
CA LYS A 167 -11.81 -6.39 -8.87
C LYS A 167 -13.14 -6.99 -8.42
N LYS A 168 -13.08 -7.99 -7.55
CA LYS A 168 -14.26 -8.65 -6.96
C LYS A 168 -14.03 -8.82 -5.46
N LEU A 169 -15.06 -8.61 -4.68
CA LEU A 169 -15.01 -8.85 -3.26
C LEU A 169 -14.95 -10.35 -2.98
N PRO A 170 -13.90 -10.88 -2.35
CA PRO A 170 -13.86 -12.29 -1.99
C PRO A 170 -14.86 -12.57 -0.86
N LYS A 171 -15.52 -13.71 -0.89
CA LYS A 171 -16.40 -14.12 0.21
C LYS A 171 -15.62 -14.36 1.49
N ARG A 172 -14.41 -14.93 1.38
CA ARG A 172 -13.52 -15.25 2.51
C ARG A 172 -12.09 -14.91 2.14
N VAL A 173 -11.33 -14.43 3.12
CA VAL A 173 -9.90 -14.16 2.98
C VAL A 173 -9.15 -14.63 4.22
N ALA A 174 -8.00 -15.25 4.02
CA ALA A 174 -7.02 -15.52 5.06
C ALA A 174 -5.85 -14.54 4.91
N ILE A 175 -5.50 -13.87 5.98
CA ILE A 175 -4.37 -12.93 6.04
C ILE A 175 -3.25 -13.58 6.84
N VAL A 176 -2.11 -13.77 6.22
CA VAL A 176 -0.91 -14.30 6.87
C VAL A 176 -0.05 -13.14 7.36
N GLY A 177 0.02 -13.01 8.68
CA GLY A 177 0.68 -11.92 9.38
C GLY A 177 -0.30 -10.89 9.96
N GLY A 178 -0.24 -10.73 11.28
CA GLY A 178 -1.02 -9.73 12.05
C GLY A 178 -0.34 -8.37 12.16
N GLY A 179 0.42 -7.97 11.14
CA GLY A 179 1.02 -6.64 11.03
C GLY A 179 0.02 -5.58 10.54
N TYR A 180 0.40 -4.30 10.61
CA TYR A 180 -0.51 -3.18 10.31
C TYR A 180 -1.06 -3.21 8.89
N ILE A 181 -0.28 -3.65 7.87
CA ILE A 181 -0.74 -3.72 6.48
C ILE A 181 -1.88 -4.73 6.33
N GLY A 182 -1.66 -5.95 6.84
CA GLY A 182 -2.68 -7.01 6.78
C GLY A 182 -3.94 -6.64 7.55
N LEU A 183 -3.80 -6.03 8.72
CA LEU A 183 -4.93 -5.61 9.54
C LEU A 183 -5.70 -4.44 8.93
N GLU A 184 -5.03 -3.43 8.35
CA GLU A 184 -5.71 -2.34 7.64
C GLU A 184 -6.58 -2.86 6.49
N LEU A 185 -6.03 -3.72 5.64
CA LEU A 185 -6.76 -4.30 4.52
C LEU A 185 -7.83 -5.28 5.00
N GLY A 186 -7.53 -6.09 6.02
CA GLY A 186 -8.49 -7.01 6.62
C GLY A 186 -9.69 -6.30 7.24
N CYS A 187 -9.47 -5.21 7.96
CA CYS A 187 -10.57 -4.39 8.50
C CYS A 187 -11.42 -3.77 7.39
N ALA A 188 -10.78 -3.27 6.31
CA ALA A 188 -11.53 -2.73 5.18
C ALA A 188 -12.37 -3.80 4.48
N LEU A 189 -11.80 -4.98 4.23
CA LEU A 189 -12.52 -6.10 3.62
C LEU A 189 -13.67 -6.60 4.51
N ALA A 190 -13.48 -6.68 5.83
CA ALA A 190 -14.53 -7.05 6.77
C ALA A 190 -15.70 -6.05 6.73
N LYS A 191 -15.43 -4.75 6.71
CA LYS A 191 -16.45 -3.70 6.55
C LYS A 191 -17.21 -3.80 5.23
N LEU A 192 -16.56 -4.29 4.18
CA LEU A 192 -17.17 -4.54 2.87
C LEU A 192 -17.97 -5.86 2.82
N GLY A 193 -17.91 -6.70 3.86
CA GLY A 193 -18.67 -7.94 3.97
C GLY A 193 -17.90 -9.24 3.71
N THR A 194 -16.57 -9.18 3.63
CA THR A 194 -15.72 -10.38 3.53
C THR A 194 -15.54 -11.04 4.90
N GLU A 195 -15.65 -12.37 4.97
CA GLU A 195 -15.22 -13.13 6.14
C GLU A 195 -13.68 -13.15 6.24
N VAL A 196 -13.13 -12.55 7.28
CA VAL A 196 -11.69 -12.38 7.45
C VAL A 196 -11.14 -13.26 8.55
N THR A 197 -10.08 -14.01 8.24
CA THR A 197 -9.28 -14.77 9.20
C THR A 197 -7.83 -14.28 9.17
N VAL A 198 -7.28 -13.94 10.32
CA VAL A 198 -5.86 -13.54 10.47
C VAL A 198 -5.09 -14.68 11.13
N VAL A 199 -3.96 -15.05 10.54
CA VAL A 199 -3.04 -16.09 11.05
C VAL A 199 -1.71 -15.41 11.39
N GLU A 200 -1.38 -15.34 12.68
CA GLU A 200 -0.19 -14.67 13.19
C GLU A 200 0.71 -15.67 13.92
N GLY A 201 1.99 -15.69 13.54
CA GLY A 201 2.98 -16.60 14.13
C GLY A 201 3.40 -16.23 15.56
N LEU A 202 3.30 -14.96 15.92
CA LEU A 202 3.61 -14.47 17.25
C LEU A 202 2.41 -14.63 18.19
N ASP A 203 2.62 -14.32 19.46
CA ASP A 203 1.60 -14.42 20.52
C ASP A 203 0.51 -13.35 20.43
N SER A 204 0.74 -12.34 19.61
CA SER A 204 -0.18 -11.20 19.44
C SER A 204 -0.05 -10.52 18.09
N ILE A 205 -1.15 -9.95 17.59
CA ILE A 205 -1.12 -9.03 16.46
C ILE A 205 -0.37 -7.75 16.87
N LEU A 206 0.21 -7.03 15.88
CA LEU A 206 0.95 -5.78 16.13
C LEU A 206 1.96 -5.91 17.29
N ALA A 207 2.71 -7.02 17.34
CA ALA A 207 3.59 -7.36 18.45
C ALA A 207 4.63 -6.27 18.80
N ILE A 208 4.92 -5.36 17.87
CA ILE A 208 5.81 -4.20 18.08
C ILE A 208 5.14 -3.03 18.84
N MET A 209 3.83 -3.08 19.06
CA MET A 209 3.06 -2.03 19.73
C MET A 209 2.72 -2.43 21.16
N ASP A 210 2.56 -1.44 22.04
CA ASP A 210 2.12 -1.64 23.40
C ASP A 210 0.71 -2.23 23.45
N LYS A 211 0.46 -3.06 24.50
CA LYS A 211 -0.79 -3.79 24.67
C LYS A 211 -2.01 -2.85 24.74
N GLU A 212 -1.85 -1.71 25.40
CA GLU A 212 -2.89 -0.69 25.56
C GLU A 212 -3.34 -0.13 24.20
N ILE A 213 -2.40 0.03 23.26
CA ILE A 213 -2.66 0.53 21.88
C ILE A 213 -3.35 -0.54 21.03
N ARG A 214 -3.02 -1.82 21.23
CA ARG A 214 -3.60 -2.95 20.48
C ARG A 214 -5.03 -3.28 20.90
N ARG A 215 -5.33 -3.14 22.19
CA ARG A 215 -6.62 -3.54 22.77
C ARG A 215 -7.87 -3.01 22.07
N PRO A 216 -7.96 -1.72 21.67
CA PRO A 216 -9.11 -1.21 20.93
C PRO A 216 -9.31 -1.94 19.59
N LEU A 217 -8.21 -2.23 18.88
CA LEU A 217 -8.28 -2.96 17.62
C LEU A 217 -8.69 -4.42 17.82
N GLU A 218 -8.12 -5.12 18.81
CA GLU A 218 -8.50 -6.50 19.15
C GLU A 218 -9.99 -6.62 19.46
N LEU A 219 -10.54 -5.64 20.19
CA LEU A 219 -11.97 -5.56 20.49
C LEU A 219 -12.78 -5.31 19.22
N TRP A 220 -12.33 -4.40 18.36
CA TRP A 220 -12.99 -4.11 17.09
C TRP A 220 -13.05 -5.36 16.20
N LEU A 221 -11.92 -6.05 16.02
CA LEU A 221 -11.82 -7.30 15.23
C LEU A 221 -12.82 -8.34 15.71
N LYS A 222 -12.87 -8.56 17.03
CA LYS A 222 -13.82 -9.49 17.65
C LYS A 222 -15.28 -9.10 17.38
N ASN A 223 -15.62 -7.82 17.52
CA ASN A 223 -16.99 -7.33 17.34
C ASN A 223 -17.44 -7.39 15.86
N HIS A 224 -16.49 -7.40 14.93
CA HIS A 224 -16.77 -7.50 13.48
C HIS A 224 -16.59 -8.93 12.93
N GLY A 225 -16.50 -9.93 13.80
CA GLY A 225 -16.42 -11.34 13.41
C GLY A 225 -15.10 -11.74 12.74
N VAL A 226 -14.06 -10.92 12.85
CA VAL A 226 -12.73 -11.27 12.36
C VAL A 226 -12.11 -12.30 13.28
N VAL A 227 -11.77 -13.46 12.73
CA VAL A 227 -11.11 -14.54 13.48
C VAL A 227 -9.61 -14.31 13.49
N VAL A 228 -9.00 -14.32 14.67
CA VAL A 228 -7.55 -14.13 14.83
C VAL A 228 -6.95 -15.36 15.50
N HIS A 229 -6.00 -16.00 14.80
CA HIS A 229 -5.20 -17.09 15.33
C HIS A 229 -3.78 -16.59 15.60
N THR A 230 -3.38 -16.50 16.86
CA THR A 230 -2.01 -16.22 17.28
C THR A 230 -1.26 -17.51 17.59
N ASN A 231 0.08 -17.45 17.70
CA ASN A 231 0.94 -18.63 17.80
C ASN A 231 0.70 -19.66 16.69
N ALA A 232 0.26 -19.20 15.50
CA ALA A 232 -0.13 -20.01 14.37
C ALA A 232 0.77 -19.68 13.17
N LEU A 233 1.67 -20.60 12.85
CA LEU A 233 2.56 -20.48 11.70
C LEU A 233 1.91 -21.05 10.44
N ALA A 234 1.77 -20.23 9.41
CA ALA A 234 1.45 -20.73 8.07
C ALA A 234 2.59 -21.61 7.56
N ARG A 235 2.27 -22.77 6.98
CA ARG A 235 3.27 -23.72 6.47
C ARG A 235 3.13 -24.00 4.99
N SER A 236 1.94 -23.89 4.46
CA SER A 236 1.63 -24.08 3.04
C SER A 236 0.28 -23.48 2.70
N ALA A 237 0.07 -23.14 1.43
CA ALA A 237 -1.23 -22.87 0.85
C ALA A 237 -1.48 -23.86 -0.29
N GLN A 238 -2.73 -24.29 -0.46
CA GLN A 238 -3.14 -25.18 -1.53
C GLN A 238 -4.41 -24.62 -2.18
N ILE A 239 -4.37 -24.47 -3.48
CA ILE A 239 -5.53 -24.10 -4.30
C ILE A 239 -6.30 -25.42 -4.59
N LYS A 240 -7.59 -25.43 -4.26
CA LYS A 240 -8.48 -26.59 -4.48
C LYS A 240 -9.54 -26.27 -5.52
#